data_9b6d1406305ad3b459574f249887c8dd
#
_entry.id   9b6d1406305ad3b459574f249887c8dd
#
_cell.length_a   1.000
_cell.length_b   1.000
_cell.length_c   1.000
_cell.angle_alpha   90.00
_cell.angle_beta   90.00
_cell.angle_gamma   90.00
#
_symmetry.space_group_name_H-M   'P 1'
#
loop_
_entity.id
_entity.type
_entity.pdbx_description
1 polymer ?
#
loop_
_entity_poly.entity_id
_entity_poly.type
_entity_poly.pdbx_seq_one_letter_code
_entity_poly.pdbx_strand_id
1 'polypeptide(L)'
;MPDLTYNEQDRLARQLETIEGRFEELSIRITLPEVISDSALFTKLMREHADLEPLNDVAVRFRRLREEIAAAQELLDDPDMREMAKEELEELHPRMEEMAQEARIALLPKDPDDYKNAVLEVRAGAGGDEAGLFGAELLRMYMHYADAHGWKVELIQDGSTDLGGLKESVALISGKNVFKRLKYESGVHRVQRVPVTESSGRIHTSTATVAVLPEAQDVEIEINMNDLRIDTYRASGAGGQHVNRTDSAVRITHIPTGLVVTSQDQRSQIQNREQAMRVLKTRLYDMKRQQQQSQYSSQRKGQIGTGDRSERIRTYNFPQGRVTDHRIGLTLYKINEIINGDLDEIIDALTLAEQTAQLEAQD
;
A
#
# COMPACT_ATOMS: atom_id res chain seq x y z
N MET A 1 -25.79 15.18 -11.90
CA MET A 1 -25.28 14.83 -10.56
C MET A 1 -26.07 15.63 -9.55
N PRO A 2 -26.43 15.13 -8.37
CA PRO A 2 -27.15 15.96 -7.41
C PRO A 2 -26.25 17.12 -6.98
N ASP A 3 -26.82 18.33 -6.99
CA ASP A 3 -26.18 19.54 -6.50
C ASP A 3 -25.72 19.28 -5.04
N LEU A 4 -24.48 19.58 -4.75
CA LEU A 4 -23.94 19.50 -3.39
C LEU A 4 -24.77 20.37 -2.46
N THR A 5 -25.34 19.75 -1.41
CA THR A 5 -26.09 20.51 -0.43
C THR A 5 -25.15 21.44 0.35
N TYR A 6 -25.63 22.62 0.75
CA TYR A 6 -24.86 23.59 1.54
C TYR A 6 -24.20 22.96 2.78
N ASN A 7 -24.85 21.99 3.40
CA ASN A 7 -24.33 21.23 4.55
C ASN A 7 -23.09 20.38 4.22
N GLU A 8 -22.99 19.85 3.01
CA GLU A 8 -21.84 19.03 2.58
C GLU A 8 -20.61 19.88 2.32
N GLN A 9 -20.79 21.05 1.69
CA GLN A 9 -19.70 22.01 1.47
C GLN A 9 -19.13 22.51 2.81
N ASP A 10 -19.96 22.76 3.80
CA ASP A 10 -19.53 23.16 5.14
C ASP A 10 -18.79 22.04 5.88
N ARG A 11 -19.21 20.78 5.70
CA ARG A 11 -18.50 19.62 6.25
C ARG A 11 -17.11 19.48 5.64
N LEU A 12 -17.01 19.58 4.32
CA LEU A 12 -15.73 19.57 3.61
C LEU A 12 -14.82 20.71 4.06
N ALA A 13 -15.35 21.92 4.17
CA ALA A 13 -14.61 23.09 4.64
C ALA A 13 -13.97 22.86 6.01
N ARG A 14 -14.72 22.35 6.99
CA ARG A 14 -14.20 22.06 8.34
C ARG A 14 -13.11 20.99 8.33
N GLN A 15 -13.24 19.95 7.49
CA GLN A 15 -12.21 18.92 7.35
C GLN A 15 -10.93 19.50 6.76
N LEU A 16 -11.05 20.31 5.72
CA LEU A 16 -9.93 20.96 5.05
C LEU A 16 -9.23 21.98 5.98
N GLU A 17 -9.99 22.76 6.74
CA GLU A 17 -9.45 23.69 7.75
C GLU A 17 -8.64 22.98 8.83
N THR A 18 -9.09 21.79 9.26
CA THR A 18 -8.31 20.96 10.19
C THR A 18 -6.98 20.52 9.59
N ILE A 19 -6.94 20.24 8.28
CA ILE A 19 -5.72 19.86 7.57
C ILE A 19 -4.77 21.05 7.44
N GLU A 20 -5.27 22.23 7.07
CA GLU A 20 -4.46 23.47 7.03
C GLU A 20 -3.79 23.73 8.39
N GLY A 21 -4.57 23.67 9.48
CA GLY A 21 -4.04 23.86 10.83
C GLY A 21 -2.99 22.82 11.21
N ARG A 22 -3.20 21.54 10.82
CA ARG A 22 -2.21 20.49 11.08
C ARG A 22 -0.94 20.67 10.26
N PHE A 23 -1.06 21.09 9.00
CA PHE A 23 0.08 21.36 8.13
C PHE A 23 0.92 22.53 8.67
N GLU A 24 0.29 23.61 9.13
CA GLU A 24 0.97 24.75 9.77
C GLU A 24 1.69 24.32 11.06
N GLU A 25 1.01 23.54 11.92
CA GLU A 25 1.63 23.00 13.14
C GLU A 25 2.89 22.18 12.82
N LEU A 26 2.81 21.29 11.82
CA LEU A 26 3.96 20.49 11.41
C LEU A 26 5.07 21.33 10.82
N SER A 27 4.73 22.32 9.99
CA SER A 27 5.71 23.26 9.41
C SER A 27 6.52 23.99 10.48
N ILE A 28 5.88 24.36 11.58
CA ILE A 28 6.55 24.98 12.73
C ILE A 28 7.37 23.94 13.50
N ARG A 29 6.80 22.75 13.80
CA ARG A 29 7.47 21.71 14.60
C ARG A 29 8.75 21.18 13.96
N ILE A 30 8.77 21.02 12.65
CA ILE A 30 9.93 20.52 11.91
C ILE A 30 11.15 21.45 12.08
N THR A 31 10.94 22.75 12.33
CA THR A 31 12.03 23.73 12.51
C THR A 31 12.59 23.78 13.93
N LEU A 32 11.98 23.08 14.89
CA LEU A 32 12.44 23.08 16.28
C LEU A 32 13.77 22.33 16.45
N PRO A 33 14.76 22.88 17.18
CA PRO A 33 16.07 22.25 17.37
C PRO A 33 15.99 20.85 18.00
N GLU A 34 15.05 20.62 18.91
CA GLU A 34 14.78 19.34 19.57
C GLU A 34 14.29 18.25 18.60
N VAL A 35 13.51 18.64 17.58
CA VAL A 35 13.05 17.73 16.53
C VAL A 35 14.18 17.44 15.54
N ILE A 36 14.95 18.45 15.16
CA ILE A 36 16.09 18.30 14.23
C ILE A 36 17.16 17.38 14.83
N SER A 37 17.35 17.40 16.16
CA SER A 37 18.32 16.54 16.83
C SER A 37 17.89 15.07 16.91
N ASP A 38 16.61 14.78 16.80
CA ASP A 38 16.05 13.40 16.76
C ASP A 38 15.74 13.01 15.32
N SER A 39 16.67 12.29 14.68
CA SER A 39 16.56 11.87 13.28
C SER A 39 15.31 11.03 13.00
N ALA A 40 14.87 10.19 13.93
CA ALA A 40 13.70 9.33 13.75
C ALA A 40 12.40 10.15 13.79
N LEU A 41 12.30 11.05 14.78
CA LEU A 41 11.17 11.98 14.91
C LEU A 41 11.10 12.95 13.73
N PHE A 42 12.23 13.53 13.33
CA PHE A 42 12.33 14.43 12.18
C PHE A 42 11.83 13.74 10.89
N THR A 43 12.33 12.54 10.60
CA THR A 43 11.92 11.78 9.41
C THR A 43 10.43 11.48 9.42
N LYS A 44 9.86 11.14 10.59
CA LYS A 44 8.43 10.88 10.74
C LYS A 44 7.58 12.12 10.45
N LEU A 45 7.95 13.27 11.05
CA LEU A 45 7.22 14.53 10.87
C LEU A 45 7.37 15.08 9.45
N MET A 46 8.54 14.96 8.83
CA MET A 46 8.76 15.33 7.42
C MET A 46 7.89 14.50 6.46
N ARG A 47 7.72 13.21 6.74
CA ARG A 47 6.83 12.36 5.95
C ARG A 47 5.38 12.80 6.10
N GLU A 48 4.92 13.01 7.34
CA GLU A 48 3.55 13.51 7.61
C GLU A 48 3.29 14.85 6.92
N HIS A 49 4.25 15.77 6.96
CA HIS A 49 4.19 17.06 6.28
C HIS A 49 4.09 16.91 4.76
N ALA A 50 4.93 16.07 4.15
CA ALA A 50 4.91 15.81 2.71
C ALA A 50 3.61 15.11 2.25
N ASP A 51 3.00 14.27 3.11
CA ASP A 51 1.72 13.62 2.84
C ASP A 51 0.53 14.60 2.90
N LEU A 52 0.63 15.64 3.73
CA LEU A 52 -0.39 16.69 3.88
C LEU A 52 -0.24 17.83 2.86
N GLU A 53 0.93 18.03 2.26
CA GLU A 53 1.18 19.13 1.32
C GLU A 53 0.16 19.19 0.16
N PRO A 54 -0.13 18.08 -0.57
CA PRO A 54 -1.14 18.09 -1.64
C PRO A 54 -2.56 18.39 -1.13
N LEU A 55 -2.88 17.94 0.09
CA LEU A 55 -4.17 18.21 0.72
C LEU A 55 -4.31 19.67 1.13
N ASN A 56 -3.22 20.27 1.64
CA ASN A 56 -3.16 21.68 1.98
C ASN A 56 -3.36 22.56 0.75
N ASP A 57 -2.77 22.21 -0.41
CA ASP A 57 -2.97 22.94 -1.66
C ASP A 57 -4.44 22.94 -2.10
N VAL A 58 -5.11 21.79 -1.97
CA VAL A 58 -6.55 21.67 -2.24
C VAL A 58 -7.36 22.52 -1.24
N ALA A 59 -7.02 22.48 0.04
CA ALA A 59 -7.69 23.23 1.11
C ALA A 59 -7.61 24.74 0.86
N VAL A 60 -6.43 25.25 0.55
CA VAL A 60 -6.22 26.68 0.25
C VAL A 60 -7.04 27.13 -0.97
N ARG A 61 -7.07 26.31 -2.06
CA ARG A 61 -7.84 26.62 -3.25
C ARG A 61 -9.35 26.59 -2.98
N PHE A 62 -9.82 25.60 -2.22
CA PHE A 62 -11.21 25.45 -1.81
C PHE A 62 -11.67 26.65 -0.97
N ARG A 63 -10.88 27.06 0.02
CA ARG A 63 -11.16 28.22 0.88
C ARG A 63 -11.25 29.51 0.07
N ARG A 64 -10.29 29.77 -0.84
CA ARG A 64 -10.30 30.95 -1.71
C ARG A 64 -11.56 31.03 -2.56
N LEU A 65 -11.95 29.90 -3.18
CA LEU A 65 -13.14 29.84 -4.01
C LEU A 65 -14.43 30.10 -3.20
N ARG A 66 -14.49 29.64 -1.94
CA ARG A 66 -15.59 29.96 -1.02
C ARG A 66 -15.61 31.45 -0.67
N GLU A 67 -14.47 32.07 -0.45
CA GLU A 67 -14.34 33.51 -0.18
C GLU A 67 -14.80 34.32 -1.40
N GLU A 68 -14.42 33.92 -2.62
CA GLU A 68 -14.90 34.55 -3.88
C GLU A 68 -16.42 34.46 -4.02
N ILE A 69 -17.00 33.27 -3.79
CA ILE A 69 -18.46 33.10 -3.83
C ILE A 69 -19.16 33.96 -2.77
N ALA A 70 -18.65 33.98 -1.55
CA ALA A 70 -19.24 34.80 -0.49
C ALA A 70 -19.20 36.32 -0.83
N ALA A 71 -18.08 36.80 -1.37
CA ALA A 71 -17.92 38.17 -1.81
C ALA A 71 -18.92 38.51 -2.96
N ALA A 72 -19.06 37.62 -3.94
CA ALA A 72 -20.02 37.82 -5.03
C ALA A 72 -21.48 37.78 -4.52
N GLN A 73 -21.79 36.95 -3.50
CA GLN A 73 -23.10 36.91 -2.86
C GLN A 73 -23.44 38.24 -2.12
N GLU A 74 -22.46 38.85 -1.44
CA GLU A 74 -22.64 40.14 -0.78
C GLU A 74 -22.96 41.27 -1.79
N LEU A 75 -22.37 41.19 -3.00
CA LEU A 75 -22.63 42.17 -4.07
C LEU A 75 -24.03 42.08 -4.69
N LEU A 76 -24.77 40.97 -4.46
CA LEU A 76 -26.15 40.85 -4.91
C LEU A 76 -27.12 41.85 -4.25
N ASP A 77 -26.77 42.36 -3.08
CA ASP A 77 -27.54 43.34 -2.32
C ASP A 77 -27.40 44.77 -2.90
N ASP A 78 -26.32 45.02 -3.66
CA ASP A 78 -26.11 46.30 -4.36
C ASP A 78 -26.81 46.30 -5.72
N PRO A 79 -27.81 47.20 -5.94
CA PRO A 79 -28.53 47.28 -7.19
C PRO A 79 -27.66 47.49 -8.43
N ASP A 80 -26.55 48.23 -8.31
CA ASP A 80 -25.67 48.60 -9.42
C ASP A 80 -24.72 47.44 -9.79
N MET A 81 -24.41 46.54 -8.84
CA MET A 81 -23.50 45.43 -9.03
C MET A 81 -24.19 44.06 -9.24
N ARG A 82 -25.49 44.00 -9.02
CA ARG A 82 -26.30 42.77 -8.99
C ARG A 82 -26.19 41.92 -10.24
N GLU A 83 -26.23 42.49 -11.42
CA GLU A 83 -26.18 41.71 -12.68
C GLU A 83 -24.77 41.13 -12.87
N MET A 84 -23.72 41.89 -12.60
CA MET A 84 -22.33 41.39 -12.64
C MET A 84 -22.09 40.28 -11.61
N ALA A 85 -22.59 40.43 -10.38
CA ALA A 85 -22.50 39.43 -9.35
C ALA A 85 -23.21 38.11 -9.71
N LYS A 86 -24.34 38.17 -10.43
CA LYS A 86 -25.01 36.96 -10.94
C LYS A 86 -24.19 36.23 -11.99
N GLU A 87 -23.63 36.97 -12.96
CA GLU A 87 -22.78 36.39 -14.00
C GLU A 87 -21.55 35.71 -13.36
N GLU A 88 -20.91 36.36 -12.38
CA GLU A 88 -19.80 35.81 -11.67
C GLU A 88 -20.16 34.53 -10.88
N LEU A 89 -21.30 34.52 -10.20
CA LEU A 89 -21.79 33.34 -9.49
C LEU A 89 -22.11 32.17 -10.43
N GLU A 90 -22.63 32.43 -11.63
CA GLU A 90 -22.88 31.43 -12.65
C GLU A 90 -21.58 30.74 -13.11
N GLU A 91 -20.43 31.44 -13.08
CA GLU A 91 -19.13 30.88 -13.38
C GLU A 91 -18.48 30.18 -12.15
N LEU A 92 -18.68 30.71 -10.95
CA LEU A 92 -18.07 30.20 -9.73
C LEU A 92 -18.71 28.90 -9.22
N HIS A 93 -20.03 28.74 -9.37
CA HIS A 93 -20.75 27.56 -8.89
C HIS A 93 -20.24 26.23 -9.53
N PRO A 94 -20.13 26.11 -10.86
CA PRO A 94 -19.57 24.91 -11.47
C PRO A 94 -18.12 24.61 -11.00
N ARG A 95 -17.29 25.65 -10.87
CA ARG A 95 -15.92 25.53 -10.35
C ARG A 95 -15.91 25.02 -8.91
N MET A 96 -16.89 25.43 -8.11
CA MET A 96 -17.03 24.95 -6.72
C MET A 96 -17.44 23.47 -6.67
N GLU A 97 -18.28 23.00 -7.56
CA GLU A 97 -18.63 21.58 -7.66
C GLU A 97 -17.42 20.72 -8.03
N GLU A 98 -16.65 21.16 -9.04
CA GLU A 98 -15.40 20.48 -9.43
C GLU A 98 -14.39 20.45 -8.27
N MET A 99 -14.21 21.57 -7.59
CA MET A 99 -13.31 21.70 -6.45
C MET A 99 -13.76 20.84 -5.26
N ALA A 100 -15.06 20.77 -5.01
CA ALA A 100 -15.60 19.91 -3.96
C ALA A 100 -15.38 18.42 -4.26
N GLN A 101 -15.50 18.01 -5.52
CA GLN A 101 -15.18 16.67 -5.96
C GLN A 101 -13.68 16.36 -5.79
N GLU A 102 -12.82 17.28 -6.20
CA GLU A 102 -11.36 17.17 -5.98
C GLU A 102 -11.04 17.03 -4.49
N ALA A 103 -11.67 17.85 -3.65
CA ALA A 103 -11.49 17.81 -2.20
C ALA A 103 -11.95 16.47 -1.59
N ARG A 104 -13.09 15.93 -2.01
CA ARG A 104 -13.56 14.61 -1.57
C ARG A 104 -12.56 13.51 -1.91
N ILE A 105 -12.06 13.50 -3.15
CA ILE A 105 -11.04 12.53 -3.59
C ILE A 105 -9.75 12.69 -2.77
N ALA A 106 -9.32 13.91 -2.54
CA ALA A 106 -8.10 14.18 -1.76
C ALA A 106 -8.22 13.71 -0.30
N LEU A 107 -9.43 13.80 0.28
CA LEU A 107 -9.73 13.39 1.66
C LEU A 107 -9.93 11.89 1.84
N LEU A 108 -9.97 11.09 0.75
CA LEU A 108 -10.06 9.65 0.86
C LEU A 108 -8.90 9.08 1.70
N PRO A 109 -9.17 8.08 2.54
CA PRO A 109 -8.13 7.45 3.33
C PRO A 109 -7.08 6.82 2.41
N LYS A 110 -5.82 7.25 2.56
CA LYS A 110 -4.70 6.69 1.83
C LYS A 110 -4.32 5.33 2.44
N ASP A 111 -4.03 4.36 1.58
CA ASP A 111 -3.48 3.09 2.02
C ASP A 111 -2.08 3.33 2.64
N PRO A 112 -1.84 2.91 3.90
CA PRO A 112 -0.54 3.09 4.55
C PRO A 112 0.60 2.39 3.81
N ASP A 113 0.31 1.46 2.92
CA ASP A 113 1.29 0.73 2.12
C ASP A 113 1.62 1.41 0.78
N ASP A 114 0.85 2.42 0.36
CA ASP A 114 0.99 3.09 -0.95
C ASP A 114 2.40 3.65 -1.22
N TYR A 115 3.13 4.06 -0.18
CA TYR A 115 4.49 4.61 -0.32
C TYR A 115 5.60 3.55 -0.32
N LYS A 116 5.26 2.29 -0.05
CA LYS A 116 6.24 1.19 0.02
C LYS A 116 6.75 0.79 -1.36
N ASN A 117 7.91 0.14 -1.36
CA ASN A 117 8.36 -0.64 -2.48
C ASN A 117 7.44 -1.84 -2.69
N ALA A 118 7.47 -2.43 -3.88
CA ALA A 118 6.64 -3.57 -4.22
C ALA A 118 7.48 -4.82 -4.51
N VAL A 119 7.04 -5.94 -3.96
CA VAL A 119 7.50 -7.27 -4.37
C VAL A 119 6.54 -7.79 -5.42
N LEU A 120 7.03 -7.92 -6.64
CA LEU A 120 6.30 -8.43 -7.80
C LEU A 120 6.62 -9.91 -7.98
N GLU A 121 5.61 -10.77 -7.92
CA GLU A 121 5.72 -12.19 -8.21
C GLU A 121 4.93 -12.50 -9.48
N VAL A 122 5.58 -13.15 -10.44
CA VAL A 122 4.93 -13.60 -11.67
C VAL A 122 5.10 -15.11 -11.78
N ARG A 123 3.99 -15.83 -11.99
CA ARG A 123 3.98 -17.30 -12.13
C ARG A 123 3.22 -17.72 -13.38
N ALA A 124 3.69 -18.77 -14.01
CA ALA A 124 2.94 -19.47 -15.03
C ALA A 124 1.67 -20.09 -14.42
N GLY A 125 0.53 -19.88 -15.08
CA GLY A 125 -0.75 -20.47 -14.73
C GLY A 125 -1.11 -21.65 -15.65
N ALA A 126 -2.37 -21.72 -16.09
CA ALA A 126 -2.84 -22.76 -16.99
C ALA A 126 -2.40 -22.49 -18.45
N GLY A 127 -1.72 -23.45 -19.09
CA GLY A 127 -1.33 -23.34 -20.51
C GLY A 127 0.05 -23.91 -20.87
N GLY A 128 0.70 -24.61 -19.93
CA GLY A 128 2.01 -25.24 -20.17
C GLY A 128 3.10 -24.23 -20.49
N ASP A 129 3.96 -24.53 -21.47
CA ASP A 129 5.09 -23.67 -21.86
C ASP A 129 4.65 -22.28 -22.29
N GLU A 130 3.50 -22.16 -22.96
CA GLU A 130 2.94 -20.89 -23.38
C GLU A 130 2.58 -19.96 -22.18
N ALA A 131 2.10 -20.53 -21.09
CA ALA A 131 1.86 -19.78 -19.86
C ALA A 131 3.17 -19.25 -19.28
N GLY A 132 4.26 -20.02 -19.38
CA GLY A 132 5.60 -19.59 -18.98
C GLY A 132 6.15 -18.47 -19.87
N LEU A 133 5.99 -18.57 -21.17
CA LEU A 133 6.39 -17.51 -22.12
C LEU A 133 5.61 -16.20 -21.87
N PHE A 134 4.29 -16.33 -21.68
CA PHE A 134 3.47 -15.17 -21.34
C PHE A 134 3.85 -14.54 -20.00
N GLY A 135 4.16 -15.37 -18.98
CA GLY A 135 4.67 -14.87 -17.69
C GLY A 135 5.98 -14.06 -17.86
N ALA A 136 6.90 -14.53 -18.69
CA ALA A 136 8.14 -13.81 -18.99
C ALA A 136 7.88 -12.48 -19.71
N GLU A 137 6.89 -12.42 -20.60
CA GLU A 137 6.47 -11.18 -21.25
C GLU A 137 5.86 -10.19 -20.27
N LEU A 138 5.01 -10.65 -19.33
CA LEU A 138 4.45 -9.81 -18.27
C LEU A 138 5.56 -9.25 -17.37
N LEU A 139 6.50 -10.08 -16.95
CA LEU A 139 7.63 -9.61 -16.14
C LEU A 139 8.39 -8.51 -16.86
N ARG A 140 8.69 -8.69 -18.16
CA ARG A 140 9.37 -7.69 -19.00
C ARG A 140 8.55 -6.41 -19.12
N MET A 141 7.24 -6.52 -19.31
CA MET A 141 6.31 -5.39 -19.35
C MET A 141 6.43 -4.54 -18.08
N TYR A 142 6.43 -5.17 -16.90
CA TYR A 142 6.59 -4.44 -15.64
C TYR A 142 7.99 -3.86 -15.44
N MET A 143 9.03 -4.52 -15.95
CA MET A 143 10.39 -3.96 -15.94
C MET A 143 10.47 -2.70 -16.80
N HIS A 144 9.89 -2.69 -18.00
CA HIS A 144 9.83 -1.50 -18.86
C HIS A 144 9.02 -0.38 -18.22
N TYR A 145 7.88 -0.72 -17.58
CA TYR A 145 7.09 0.25 -16.82
C TYR A 145 7.89 0.88 -15.67
N ALA A 146 8.64 0.06 -14.93
CA ALA A 146 9.51 0.52 -13.85
C ALA A 146 10.63 1.46 -14.38
N ASP A 147 11.26 1.08 -15.47
CA ASP A 147 12.32 1.90 -16.11
C ASP A 147 11.77 3.26 -16.56
N ALA A 148 10.57 3.30 -17.16
CA ALA A 148 9.92 4.54 -17.59
C ALA A 148 9.61 5.49 -16.42
N HIS A 149 9.38 4.94 -15.21
CA HIS A 149 9.12 5.70 -13.98
C HIS A 149 10.39 5.98 -13.16
N GLY A 150 11.57 5.57 -13.64
CA GLY A 150 12.84 5.74 -12.94
C GLY A 150 12.95 4.88 -11.67
N TRP A 151 12.21 3.78 -11.59
CA TRP A 151 12.28 2.83 -10.48
C TRP A 151 13.38 1.80 -10.69
N LYS A 152 13.98 1.37 -9.59
CA LYS A 152 14.99 0.31 -9.60
C LYS A 152 14.33 -1.05 -9.50
N VAL A 153 14.70 -1.98 -10.39
CA VAL A 153 14.24 -3.37 -10.34
C VAL A 153 15.40 -4.27 -9.94
N GLU A 154 15.18 -5.12 -8.96
CA GLU A 154 16.11 -6.14 -8.50
C GLU A 154 15.44 -7.52 -8.54
N LEU A 155 15.97 -8.43 -9.36
CA LEU A 155 15.45 -9.77 -9.49
C LEU A 155 15.95 -10.62 -8.30
N ILE A 156 15.02 -10.98 -7.40
CA ILE A 156 15.31 -11.79 -6.21
C ILE A 156 15.39 -13.27 -6.59
N GLN A 157 14.45 -13.72 -7.42
CA GLN A 157 14.36 -15.10 -7.89
C GLN A 157 14.12 -15.08 -9.39
N ASP A 158 15.05 -15.70 -10.11
CA ASP A 158 14.92 -15.95 -11.55
C ASP A 158 14.47 -17.40 -11.75
N GLY A 159 13.24 -17.56 -12.18
CA GLY A 159 12.63 -18.86 -12.50
C GLY A 159 12.53 -19.11 -13.99
N SER A 160 13.43 -18.53 -14.78
CA SER A 160 13.49 -18.72 -16.26
C SER A 160 13.65 -20.18 -16.64
N THR A 161 13.09 -20.54 -17.78
CA THR A 161 13.17 -21.89 -18.37
C THR A 161 14.01 -21.88 -19.64
N ASP A 162 14.51 -23.05 -20.06
CA ASP A 162 15.34 -23.19 -21.28
C ASP A 162 14.65 -22.71 -22.56
N LEU A 163 13.31 -22.65 -22.55
CA LEU A 163 12.50 -22.16 -23.67
C LEU A 163 12.27 -20.63 -23.63
N GLY A 164 12.90 -19.90 -22.71
CA GLY A 164 12.73 -18.47 -22.55
C GLY A 164 11.46 -18.02 -21.83
N GLY A 165 10.71 -18.97 -21.27
CA GLY A 165 9.59 -18.70 -20.37
C GLY A 165 10.03 -18.61 -18.91
N LEU A 166 9.08 -18.50 -17.97
CA LEU A 166 9.31 -18.61 -16.54
C LEU A 166 8.34 -19.58 -15.87
N LYS A 167 8.76 -20.22 -14.78
CA LYS A 167 7.86 -20.93 -13.86
C LYS A 167 7.33 -19.98 -12.78
N GLU A 168 8.26 -19.31 -12.12
CA GLU A 168 8.00 -18.32 -11.08
C GLU A 168 9.20 -17.40 -11.00
N SER A 169 8.98 -16.09 -11.07
CA SER A 169 10.03 -15.10 -10.85
C SER A 169 9.55 -14.05 -9.84
N VAL A 170 10.48 -13.57 -9.02
CA VAL A 170 10.22 -12.58 -7.97
C VAL A 170 11.18 -11.41 -8.16
N ALA A 171 10.63 -10.21 -8.24
CA ALA A 171 11.39 -8.97 -8.36
C ALA A 171 11.00 -7.98 -7.27
N LEU A 172 11.98 -7.30 -6.68
CA LEU A 172 11.78 -6.13 -5.84
C LEU A 172 11.84 -4.88 -6.73
N ILE A 173 10.80 -4.06 -6.68
CA ILE A 173 10.72 -2.79 -7.40
C ILE A 173 10.74 -1.68 -6.35
N SER A 174 11.76 -0.82 -6.42
CA SER A 174 12.02 0.23 -5.44
C SER A 174 11.96 1.62 -6.08
N GLY A 175 11.23 2.54 -5.44
CA GLY A 175 11.05 3.90 -5.92
C GLY A 175 9.90 4.63 -5.24
N LYS A 176 9.55 5.79 -5.77
CA LYS A 176 8.44 6.60 -5.21
C LYS A 176 7.09 6.03 -5.65
N ASN A 177 6.20 5.73 -4.68
CA ASN A 177 4.82 5.28 -4.91
C ASN A 177 4.69 4.01 -5.78
N VAL A 178 5.65 3.11 -5.69
CA VAL A 178 5.67 1.87 -6.49
C VAL A 178 4.46 1.01 -6.20
N PHE A 179 4.23 0.68 -4.91
CA PHE A 179 3.12 -0.17 -4.52
C PHE A 179 1.77 0.47 -4.86
N LYS A 180 1.63 1.79 -4.66
CA LYS A 180 0.43 2.56 -5.03
C LYS A 180 -0.01 2.32 -6.48
N ARG A 181 0.96 2.27 -7.40
CA ARG A 181 0.68 2.08 -8.84
C ARG A 181 0.47 0.61 -9.19
N LEU A 182 1.32 -0.27 -8.69
CA LEU A 182 1.35 -1.67 -9.09
C LEU A 182 0.34 -2.56 -8.36
N LYS A 183 -0.23 -2.15 -7.22
CA LYS A 183 -1.21 -2.95 -6.46
C LYS A 183 -2.39 -3.45 -7.30
N TYR A 184 -2.79 -2.69 -8.32
CA TYR A 184 -3.87 -3.03 -9.24
C TYR A 184 -3.52 -4.13 -10.24
N GLU A 185 -2.25 -4.49 -10.36
CA GLU A 185 -1.80 -5.52 -11.30
C GLU A 185 -1.92 -6.94 -10.72
N SER A 186 -2.29 -7.06 -9.44
CA SER A 186 -2.47 -8.36 -8.78
C SER A 186 -3.68 -9.10 -9.32
N GLY A 187 -3.48 -10.34 -9.76
CA GLY A 187 -4.55 -11.22 -10.24
C GLY A 187 -4.12 -12.16 -11.36
N VAL A 188 -5.12 -12.72 -12.04
CA VAL A 188 -4.92 -13.64 -13.16
C VAL A 188 -4.96 -12.87 -14.48
N HIS A 189 -3.86 -12.89 -15.22
CA HIS A 189 -3.74 -12.34 -16.56
C HIS A 189 -3.94 -13.44 -17.60
N ARG A 190 -4.75 -13.18 -18.61
CA ARG A 190 -5.09 -14.16 -19.65
C ARG A 190 -4.61 -13.69 -21.01
N VAL A 191 -3.93 -14.55 -21.74
CA VAL A 191 -3.51 -14.30 -23.13
C VAL A 191 -4.30 -15.16 -24.10
N GLN A 192 -4.63 -14.59 -25.25
CA GLN A 192 -5.24 -15.27 -26.40
C GLN A 192 -4.36 -14.97 -27.62
N ARG A 193 -3.62 -15.99 -28.06
CA ARG A 193 -2.77 -15.93 -29.27
C ARG A 193 -2.49 -17.34 -29.80
N VAL A 194 -1.92 -17.40 -31.00
CA VAL A 194 -1.31 -18.64 -31.49
C VAL A 194 0.04 -18.78 -30.78
N PRO A 195 0.27 -19.83 -29.98
CA PRO A 195 1.55 -20.05 -29.31
C PRO A 195 2.69 -20.25 -30.31
N VAL A 196 3.89 -19.84 -29.94
CA VAL A 196 5.10 -20.11 -30.73
C VAL A 196 5.34 -21.63 -30.90
N THR A 197 4.85 -22.42 -29.96
CA THR A 197 4.96 -23.89 -29.92
C THR A 197 3.85 -24.60 -30.72
N GLU A 198 2.88 -23.86 -31.28
CA GLU A 198 1.72 -24.43 -31.99
C GLU A 198 1.93 -24.46 -33.51
N SER A 199 1.95 -25.62 -34.10
CA SER A 199 2.17 -25.78 -35.53
C SER A 199 0.89 -25.69 -36.39
N SER A 200 -0.30 -25.84 -35.77
CA SER A 200 -1.60 -25.86 -36.47
C SER A 200 -2.24 -24.45 -36.61
N GLY A 201 -1.63 -23.41 -36.07
CA GLY A 201 -2.16 -22.06 -36.14
C GLY A 201 -3.41 -21.80 -35.27
N ARG A 202 -3.70 -22.66 -34.33
CA ARG A 202 -4.87 -22.54 -33.43
C ARG A 202 -4.58 -21.50 -32.33
N ILE A 203 -5.58 -20.66 -32.07
CA ILE A 203 -5.53 -19.71 -30.94
C ILE A 203 -5.70 -20.50 -29.64
N HIS A 204 -4.71 -20.38 -28.77
CA HIS A 204 -4.78 -20.92 -27.41
C HIS A 204 -5.06 -19.84 -26.40
N THR A 205 -5.57 -20.25 -25.24
CA THR A 205 -5.81 -19.38 -24.11
C THR A 205 -4.92 -19.86 -22.97
N SER A 206 -3.98 -19.03 -22.54
CA SER A 206 -3.08 -19.32 -21.42
C SER A 206 -3.22 -18.26 -20.35
N THR A 207 -2.77 -18.55 -19.14
CA THR A 207 -2.82 -17.62 -18.00
C THR A 207 -1.49 -17.53 -17.29
N ALA A 208 -1.21 -16.38 -16.73
CA ALA A 208 -0.17 -16.17 -15.75
C ALA A 208 -0.76 -15.41 -14.55
N THR A 209 -0.25 -15.68 -13.37
CA THR A 209 -0.68 -14.99 -12.14
C THR A 209 0.36 -13.97 -11.73
N VAL A 210 -0.11 -12.82 -11.34
CA VAL A 210 0.70 -11.72 -10.82
C VAL A 210 0.27 -11.44 -9.39
N ALA A 211 1.22 -11.41 -8.45
CA ALA A 211 0.98 -10.89 -7.12
C ALA A 211 1.89 -9.68 -6.89
N VAL A 212 1.30 -8.62 -6.37
CA VAL A 212 2.02 -7.42 -5.96
C VAL A 212 1.78 -7.24 -4.47
N LEU A 213 2.85 -7.31 -3.70
CA LEU A 213 2.81 -7.23 -2.25
C LEU A 213 3.70 -6.07 -1.79
N PRO A 214 3.32 -5.35 -0.74
CA PRO A 214 4.20 -4.32 -0.20
C PRO A 214 5.46 -4.94 0.37
N GLU A 215 6.61 -4.30 0.20
CA GLU A 215 7.86 -4.75 0.82
C GLU A 215 7.68 -4.83 2.34
N ALA A 216 8.01 -5.99 2.90
CA ALA A 216 7.95 -6.20 4.34
C ALA A 216 9.02 -5.38 5.04
N GLN A 217 8.64 -4.61 6.06
CA GLN A 217 9.59 -3.95 6.93
C GLN A 217 10.22 -4.95 7.89
N ASP A 218 11.48 -4.71 8.25
CA ASP A 218 12.15 -5.51 9.26
C ASP A 218 11.39 -5.45 10.58
N VAL A 219 11.25 -6.62 11.19
CA VAL A 219 10.56 -6.77 12.47
C VAL A 219 11.48 -6.32 13.59
N GLU A 220 11.40 -5.07 13.99
CA GLU A 220 12.01 -4.63 15.23
C GLU A 220 11.13 -5.00 16.43
N ILE A 221 11.78 -5.51 17.48
CA ILE A 221 11.11 -5.79 18.77
C ILE A 221 11.74 -4.92 19.85
N GLU A 222 10.96 -3.95 20.26
CA GLU A 222 11.16 -3.24 21.52
C GLU A 222 10.34 -3.92 22.62
N ILE A 223 11.01 -4.35 23.68
CA ILE A 223 10.33 -4.94 24.85
C ILE A 223 10.16 -3.85 25.89
N ASN A 224 8.92 -3.43 26.12
CA ASN A 224 8.60 -2.52 27.22
C ASN A 224 8.68 -3.30 28.53
N MET A 225 9.48 -2.82 29.47
CA MET A 225 9.65 -3.46 30.79
C MET A 225 8.35 -3.48 31.62
N ASN A 226 7.43 -2.55 31.36
CA ASN A 226 6.12 -2.51 32.02
C ASN A 226 5.18 -3.66 31.58
N ASP A 227 5.45 -4.25 30.42
CA ASP A 227 4.69 -5.37 29.87
C ASP A 227 5.21 -6.72 30.38
N LEU A 228 6.22 -6.69 31.27
CA LEU A 228 6.85 -7.88 31.81
C LEU A 228 6.49 -8.07 33.28
N ARG A 229 6.03 -9.28 33.63
CA ARG A 229 6.01 -9.77 34.98
C ARG A 229 7.18 -10.70 35.21
N ILE A 230 8.04 -10.35 36.16
CA ILE A 230 9.26 -11.10 36.49
C ILE A 230 9.09 -11.69 37.88
N ASP A 231 9.02 -13.01 37.94
CA ASP A 231 8.91 -13.78 39.18
C ASP A 231 10.23 -14.55 39.43
N THR A 232 10.71 -14.53 40.66
CA THR A 232 11.85 -15.31 41.07
C THR A 232 11.40 -16.48 41.96
N TYR A 233 12.03 -17.61 41.81
CA TYR A 233 11.71 -18.81 42.56
C TYR A 233 12.93 -19.71 42.76
N ARG A 234 12.81 -20.74 43.60
CA ARG A 234 13.88 -21.68 43.85
C ARG A 234 14.04 -22.61 42.65
N ALA A 235 15.30 -22.78 42.21
CA ALA A 235 15.60 -23.72 41.13
C ALA A 235 15.30 -25.16 41.59
N SER A 236 14.77 -25.99 40.70
CA SER A 236 14.55 -27.42 40.95
C SER A 236 15.58 -28.22 40.19
N GLY A 237 16.23 -29.19 40.87
CA GLY A 237 17.22 -30.08 40.24
C GLY A 237 18.21 -30.67 41.23
N ALA A 238 19.10 -31.54 40.74
CA ALA A 238 20.21 -32.13 41.50
C ALA A 238 21.22 -31.03 41.86
N GLY A 239 21.27 -30.62 43.11
CA GLY A 239 22.17 -29.57 43.61
C GLY A 239 22.32 -29.59 45.13
N GLY A 240 23.35 -28.93 45.62
CA GLY A 240 23.63 -28.83 47.06
C GLY A 240 22.76 -27.74 47.74
N GLN A 241 23.16 -27.37 48.96
CA GLN A 241 22.42 -26.44 49.82
C GLN A 241 22.08 -25.07 49.17
N HIS A 242 22.86 -24.60 48.21
CA HIS A 242 22.70 -23.35 47.50
C HIS A 242 21.43 -23.37 46.58
N VAL A 243 21.18 -24.45 45.85
CA VAL A 243 20.03 -24.61 44.94
C VAL A 243 18.72 -24.61 45.70
N ASN A 244 18.71 -25.17 46.91
CA ASN A 244 17.48 -25.32 47.74
C ASN A 244 17.16 -24.11 48.61
N ARG A 245 18.10 -23.14 48.76
CA ARG A 245 17.91 -21.97 49.63
C ARG A 245 17.86 -20.63 48.90
N THR A 246 18.29 -20.54 47.65
CA THR A 246 18.39 -19.28 46.93
C THR A 246 17.38 -19.24 45.81
N ASP A 247 16.64 -18.14 45.70
CA ASP A 247 15.68 -17.90 44.59
C ASP A 247 16.43 -17.44 43.35
N SER A 248 17.22 -18.34 42.75
CA SER A 248 18.06 -18.07 41.57
C SER A 248 17.35 -18.27 40.24
N ALA A 249 16.25 -19.03 40.20
CA ALA A 249 15.45 -19.24 39.01
C ALA A 249 14.57 -18.03 38.72
N VAL A 250 14.43 -17.69 37.45
CA VAL A 250 13.66 -16.53 36.96
C VAL A 250 12.60 -16.99 35.98
N ARG A 251 11.38 -16.50 36.14
CA ARG A 251 10.28 -16.63 35.20
C ARG A 251 9.90 -15.25 34.73
N ILE A 252 9.89 -15.04 33.41
CA ILE A 252 9.45 -13.81 32.78
C ILE A 252 8.18 -14.13 32.01
N THR A 253 7.11 -13.41 32.30
CA THR A 253 5.83 -13.47 31.58
C THR A 253 5.64 -12.16 30.84
N HIS A 254 5.50 -12.23 29.53
CA HIS A 254 5.10 -11.08 28.70
C HIS A 254 3.57 -11.00 28.72
N ILE A 255 3.05 -9.98 29.41
CA ILE A 255 1.63 -9.85 29.71
C ILE A 255 0.74 -9.78 28.44
N PRO A 256 1.09 -8.97 27.38
CA PRO A 256 0.24 -8.84 26.21
C PRO A 256 0.09 -10.13 25.38
N THR A 257 1.14 -10.97 25.33
CA THR A 257 1.14 -12.21 24.52
C THR A 257 0.91 -13.46 25.33
N GLY A 258 0.99 -13.38 26.68
CA GLY A 258 0.94 -14.54 27.58
C GLY A 258 2.18 -15.46 27.48
N LEU A 259 3.21 -15.05 26.77
CA LEU A 259 4.43 -15.85 26.61
C LEU A 259 5.19 -15.93 27.92
N VAL A 260 5.54 -17.17 28.34
CA VAL A 260 6.28 -17.43 29.57
C VAL A 260 7.63 -18.05 29.22
N VAL A 261 8.69 -17.49 29.78
CA VAL A 261 10.05 -18.02 29.68
C VAL A 261 10.62 -18.21 31.09
N THR A 262 11.24 -19.36 31.30
CA THR A 262 11.93 -19.68 32.56
C THR A 262 13.39 -19.95 32.30
N SER A 263 14.26 -19.53 33.22
CA SER A 263 15.68 -19.85 33.22
C SER A 263 16.13 -20.16 34.64
N GLN A 264 16.83 -21.32 34.81
CA GLN A 264 17.34 -21.79 36.07
C GLN A 264 18.72 -22.45 35.97
N ASP A 265 19.37 -22.34 34.83
CA ASP A 265 20.59 -23.06 34.49
C ASP A 265 21.82 -22.47 35.14
N GLN A 266 21.77 -21.20 35.52
CA GLN A 266 22.87 -20.47 36.13
C GLN A 266 22.70 -20.36 37.65
N ARG A 267 23.82 -20.26 38.38
CA ARG A 267 23.77 -20.03 39.83
C ARG A 267 23.36 -18.59 40.21
N SER A 268 23.53 -17.66 39.30
CA SER A 268 23.22 -16.23 39.48
C SER A 268 21.84 -15.92 38.94
N GLN A 269 21.00 -15.30 39.78
CA GLN A 269 19.68 -14.77 39.39
C GLN A 269 19.79 -13.75 38.26
N ILE A 270 20.82 -12.88 38.26
CA ILE A 270 21.05 -11.89 37.25
C ILE A 270 21.30 -12.53 35.88
N GLN A 271 22.16 -13.57 35.84
CA GLN A 271 22.44 -14.31 34.60
C GLN A 271 21.21 -15.06 34.09
N ASN A 272 20.42 -15.67 34.98
CA ASN A 272 19.15 -16.32 34.61
C ASN A 272 18.14 -15.29 34.05
N ARG A 273 18.06 -14.08 34.62
CA ARG A 273 17.22 -13.01 34.12
C ARG A 273 17.64 -12.54 32.72
N GLU A 274 18.93 -12.33 32.49
CA GLU A 274 19.48 -11.97 31.19
C GLU A 274 19.23 -13.05 30.15
N GLN A 275 19.45 -14.31 30.52
CA GLN A 275 19.16 -15.44 29.64
C GLN A 275 17.67 -15.56 29.30
N ALA A 276 16.78 -15.47 30.30
CA ALA A 276 15.36 -15.50 30.11
C ALA A 276 14.88 -14.35 29.20
N MET A 277 15.43 -13.13 29.39
CA MET A 277 15.14 -11.97 28.55
C MET A 277 15.58 -12.20 27.10
N ARG A 278 16.77 -12.77 26.88
CA ARG A 278 17.27 -13.09 25.53
C ARG A 278 16.35 -14.11 24.84
N VAL A 279 15.98 -15.19 25.55
CA VAL A 279 15.06 -16.20 25.02
C VAL A 279 13.68 -15.61 24.74
N LEU A 280 13.18 -14.74 25.62
CA LEU A 280 11.90 -14.04 25.41
C LEU A 280 11.94 -13.19 24.13
N LYS A 281 13.01 -12.39 23.94
CA LYS A 281 13.21 -11.57 22.73
C LYS A 281 13.18 -12.42 21.47
N THR A 282 13.89 -13.55 21.47
CA THR A 282 13.91 -14.48 20.33
C THR A 282 12.53 -15.06 20.06
N ARG A 283 11.78 -15.51 21.08
CA ARG A 283 10.43 -16.08 20.90
C ARG A 283 9.42 -15.05 20.42
N LEU A 284 9.49 -13.82 20.92
CA LEU A 284 8.65 -12.72 20.44
C LEU A 284 8.96 -12.38 18.98
N TYR A 285 10.24 -12.39 18.60
CA TYR A 285 10.67 -12.21 17.22
C TYR A 285 10.10 -13.30 16.29
N ASP A 286 10.26 -14.57 16.68
CA ASP A 286 9.77 -15.70 15.90
C ASP A 286 8.23 -15.64 15.73
N MET A 287 7.52 -15.32 16.82
CA MET A 287 6.07 -15.19 16.80
C MET A 287 5.61 -14.06 15.85
N LYS A 288 6.22 -12.88 15.95
CA LYS A 288 5.88 -11.73 15.09
C LYS A 288 6.23 -12.00 13.64
N ARG A 289 7.36 -12.66 13.37
CA ARG A 289 7.76 -13.11 12.04
C ARG A 289 6.78 -14.12 11.44
N GLN A 290 6.34 -15.12 12.22
CA GLN A 290 5.34 -16.08 11.78
C GLN A 290 4.00 -15.41 11.47
N GLN A 291 3.57 -14.48 12.30
CA GLN A 291 2.34 -13.71 12.08
C GLN A 291 2.41 -12.91 10.78
N GLN A 292 3.52 -12.18 10.56
CA GLN A 292 3.76 -11.44 9.32
C GLN A 292 3.77 -12.36 8.09
N GLN A 293 4.47 -13.49 8.17
CA GLN A 293 4.52 -14.46 7.08
C GLN A 293 3.15 -15.08 6.79
N SER A 294 2.34 -15.34 7.81
CA SER A 294 0.97 -15.83 7.65
C SER A 294 0.06 -14.80 6.98
N GLN A 295 0.15 -13.53 7.39
CA GLN A 295 -0.59 -12.42 6.76
C GLN A 295 -0.18 -12.26 5.29
N TYR A 296 1.12 -12.25 5.01
CA TYR A 296 1.66 -12.17 3.65
C TYR A 296 1.17 -13.32 2.77
N SER A 297 1.20 -14.56 3.28
CA SER A 297 0.70 -15.73 2.57
C SER A 297 -0.80 -15.66 2.31
N SER A 298 -1.58 -15.13 3.25
CA SER A 298 -3.03 -14.96 3.11
C SER A 298 -3.38 -13.88 2.07
N GLN A 299 -2.69 -12.75 2.10
CA GLN A 299 -2.86 -11.67 1.11
C GLN A 299 -2.52 -12.17 -0.29
N ARG A 300 -1.37 -12.84 -0.45
CA ARG A 300 -0.94 -13.44 -1.70
C ARG A 300 -1.98 -14.42 -2.24
N LYS A 301 -2.47 -15.33 -1.39
CA LYS A 301 -3.48 -16.32 -1.79
C LYS A 301 -4.79 -15.66 -2.24
N GLY A 302 -5.19 -14.57 -1.58
CA GLY A 302 -6.36 -13.79 -1.96
C GLY A 302 -6.21 -13.11 -3.32
N GLN A 303 -5.01 -12.62 -3.64
CA GLN A 303 -4.73 -11.96 -4.92
C GLN A 303 -4.68 -12.91 -6.12
N ILE A 304 -4.10 -14.10 -5.95
CA ILE A 304 -3.83 -15.04 -7.06
C ILE A 304 -5.02 -15.97 -7.33
N GLY A 305 -5.90 -16.21 -6.34
CA GLY A 305 -6.97 -17.18 -6.44
C GLY A 305 -6.44 -18.60 -6.76
N THR A 306 -7.11 -19.31 -7.68
CA THR A 306 -6.70 -20.63 -8.18
C THR A 306 -5.83 -20.54 -9.45
N GLY A 307 -5.69 -19.36 -10.06
CA GLY A 307 -5.04 -19.15 -11.35
C GLY A 307 -5.85 -19.66 -12.55
N ASP A 308 -7.14 -19.98 -12.34
CA ASP A 308 -8.03 -20.44 -13.40
C ASP A 308 -8.33 -19.32 -14.42
N ARG A 309 -8.60 -19.72 -15.66
CA ARG A 309 -8.96 -18.81 -16.75
C ARG A 309 -10.23 -18.00 -16.48
N SER A 310 -11.09 -18.47 -15.61
CA SER A 310 -12.33 -17.80 -15.19
C SER A 310 -12.10 -16.61 -14.28
N GLU A 311 -11.03 -16.62 -13.47
CA GLU A 311 -10.70 -15.59 -12.48
C GLU A 311 -9.93 -14.40 -13.05
N ARG A 312 -9.83 -14.31 -14.36
CA ARG A 312 -9.08 -13.28 -15.07
C ARG A 312 -9.46 -11.85 -14.67
N ILE A 313 -8.48 -11.02 -14.36
CA ILE A 313 -8.65 -9.58 -14.23
C ILE A 313 -8.50 -8.89 -15.59
N ARG A 314 -7.57 -9.38 -16.44
CA ARG A 314 -7.24 -8.75 -17.72
C ARG A 314 -7.02 -9.79 -18.82
N THR A 315 -7.44 -9.45 -20.04
CA THR A 315 -7.23 -10.28 -21.22
C THR A 315 -6.42 -9.55 -22.27
N TYR A 316 -5.36 -10.17 -22.74
CA TYR A 316 -4.49 -9.75 -23.83
C TYR A 316 -4.84 -10.54 -25.09
N ASN A 317 -5.53 -9.91 -26.04
CA ASN A 317 -5.99 -10.56 -27.28
C ASN A 317 -5.13 -10.08 -28.45
N PHE A 318 -4.12 -10.87 -28.81
CA PHE A 318 -3.18 -10.52 -29.88
C PHE A 318 -3.83 -10.48 -31.26
N PRO A 319 -4.68 -11.45 -31.68
CA PRO A 319 -5.36 -11.40 -32.97
C PRO A 319 -6.21 -10.14 -33.18
N GLN A 320 -6.75 -9.57 -32.12
CA GLN A 320 -7.57 -8.36 -32.19
C GLN A 320 -6.79 -7.09 -31.78
N GLY A 321 -5.51 -7.21 -31.42
CA GLY A 321 -4.68 -6.07 -31.00
C GLY A 321 -5.17 -5.33 -29.77
N ARG A 322 -5.98 -5.98 -28.90
CA ARG A 322 -6.64 -5.34 -27.77
C ARG A 322 -6.28 -5.94 -26.41
N VAL A 323 -6.33 -5.09 -25.39
CA VAL A 323 -6.28 -5.46 -23.98
C VAL A 323 -7.58 -5.03 -23.33
N THR A 324 -8.19 -5.93 -22.55
CA THR A 324 -9.45 -5.64 -21.83
C THR A 324 -9.24 -5.90 -20.34
N ASP A 325 -9.42 -4.89 -19.51
CA ASP A 325 -9.53 -5.03 -18.06
C ASP A 325 -11.00 -5.28 -17.69
N HIS A 326 -11.26 -6.45 -17.11
CA HIS A 326 -12.62 -6.90 -16.84
C HIS A 326 -13.23 -6.30 -15.58
N ARG A 327 -12.42 -5.73 -14.69
CA ARG A 327 -12.88 -5.11 -13.44
C ARG A 327 -13.66 -3.82 -13.69
N ILE A 328 -13.24 -3.06 -14.69
CA ILE A 328 -13.83 -1.77 -15.06
C ILE A 328 -14.39 -1.75 -16.49
N GLY A 329 -14.32 -2.88 -17.21
CA GLY A 329 -14.79 -2.97 -18.58
C GLY A 329 -13.98 -2.17 -19.62
N LEU A 330 -12.81 -1.67 -19.26
CA LEU A 330 -11.94 -0.88 -20.14
C LEU A 330 -11.33 -1.76 -21.23
N THR A 331 -11.42 -1.32 -22.48
CA THR A 331 -10.81 -1.98 -23.64
C THR A 331 -9.96 -1.00 -24.43
N LEU A 332 -8.67 -1.32 -24.59
CA LEU A 332 -7.69 -0.53 -25.31
C LEU A 332 -7.14 -1.32 -26.50
N TYR A 333 -7.02 -0.69 -27.68
CA TYR A 333 -6.55 -1.29 -28.91
C TYR A 333 -5.05 -0.97 -29.18
N LYS A 334 -4.22 -1.04 -28.13
CA LYS A 334 -2.79 -0.74 -28.16
C LYS A 334 -1.95 -1.81 -27.44
N ILE A 335 -2.23 -3.09 -27.74
CA ILE A 335 -1.59 -4.22 -27.06
C ILE A 335 -0.06 -4.16 -27.08
N ASN A 336 0.54 -3.74 -28.21
CA ASN A 336 1.99 -3.67 -28.34
C ASN A 336 2.62 -2.60 -27.44
N GLU A 337 1.94 -1.48 -27.24
CA GLU A 337 2.38 -0.41 -26.34
C GLU A 337 2.29 -0.90 -24.88
N ILE A 338 1.17 -1.51 -24.53
CA ILE A 338 0.92 -2.04 -23.20
C ILE A 338 1.95 -3.11 -22.82
N ILE A 339 2.24 -4.07 -23.70
CA ILE A 339 3.24 -5.13 -23.45
C ILE A 339 4.67 -4.53 -23.35
N ASN A 340 4.91 -3.37 -23.95
CA ASN A 340 6.16 -2.64 -23.83
C ASN A 340 6.19 -1.67 -22.61
N GLY A 341 5.18 -1.71 -21.73
CA GLY A 341 5.19 -1.00 -20.46
C GLY A 341 4.32 0.25 -20.40
N ASP A 342 3.49 0.56 -21.40
CA ASP A 342 2.52 1.67 -21.32
C ASP A 342 1.26 1.25 -20.55
N LEU A 343 1.34 1.32 -19.20
CA LEU A 343 0.26 0.89 -18.29
C LEU A 343 -0.51 2.05 -17.66
N ASP A 344 -0.07 3.29 -17.83
CA ASP A 344 -0.61 4.43 -17.09
C ASP A 344 -2.11 4.60 -17.27
N GLU A 345 -2.62 4.55 -18.49
CA GLU A 345 -4.05 4.70 -18.77
C GLU A 345 -4.92 3.65 -18.04
N ILE A 346 -4.43 2.41 -17.94
CA ILE A 346 -5.15 1.34 -17.25
C ILE A 346 -5.10 1.57 -15.73
N ILE A 347 -3.93 1.89 -15.20
CA ILE A 347 -3.72 2.10 -13.78
C ILE A 347 -4.48 3.33 -13.30
N ASP A 348 -4.49 4.40 -14.07
CA ASP A 348 -5.22 5.63 -13.74
C ASP A 348 -6.74 5.40 -13.75
N ALA A 349 -7.25 4.64 -14.72
CA ALA A 349 -8.66 4.26 -14.76
C ALA A 349 -9.07 3.38 -13.58
N LEU A 350 -8.21 2.44 -13.16
CA LEU A 350 -8.45 1.60 -11.97
C LEU A 350 -8.38 2.41 -10.68
N THR A 351 -7.46 3.35 -10.59
CA THR A 351 -7.35 4.27 -9.44
C THR A 351 -8.61 5.12 -9.32
N LEU A 352 -9.10 5.67 -10.43
CA LEU A 352 -10.34 6.44 -10.46
C LEU A 352 -11.55 5.59 -10.05
N ALA A 353 -11.65 4.35 -10.54
CA ALA A 353 -12.72 3.43 -10.18
C ALA A 353 -12.72 3.09 -8.68
N GLU A 354 -11.51 2.85 -8.08
CA GLU A 354 -11.38 2.62 -6.64
C GLU A 354 -11.82 3.86 -5.84
N GLN A 355 -11.37 5.05 -6.22
CA GLN A 355 -11.75 6.30 -5.57
C GLN A 355 -13.26 6.55 -5.64
N THR A 356 -13.88 6.28 -6.79
CA THR A 356 -15.33 6.40 -6.96
C THR A 356 -16.09 5.43 -6.04
N ALA A 357 -15.66 4.17 -6.00
CA ALA A 357 -16.27 3.18 -5.11
C ALA A 357 -16.10 3.52 -3.62
N GLN A 358 -14.97 4.11 -3.23
CA GLN A 358 -14.72 4.57 -1.86
C GLN A 358 -15.62 5.76 -1.49
N LEU A 359 -15.86 6.68 -2.43
CA LEU A 359 -16.81 7.81 -2.23
C LEU A 359 -18.24 7.30 -2.05
N GLU A 360 -18.69 6.38 -2.92
CA GLU A 360 -20.04 5.77 -2.83
C GLU A 360 -20.27 4.99 -1.52
N ALA A 361 -19.20 4.44 -0.93
CA ALA A 361 -19.28 3.73 0.35
C ALA A 361 -19.33 4.65 1.59
N GLN A 362 -19.03 5.95 1.43
CA GLN A 362 -19.07 6.97 2.50
C GLN A 362 -20.40 7.74 2.54
N ASP A 363 -21.14 7.75 1.42
CA ASP A 363 -22.49 8.30 1.31
C ASP A 363 -23.54 7.29 1.81
#